data_463687b4e2c9c7138cfb9bf6cef43672
#
_entry.id   463687b4e2c9c7138cfb9bf6cef43672
#
_cell.length_a   1.000
_cell.length_b   1.000
_cell.length_c   1.000
_cell.angle_alpha   90.00
_cell.angle_beta   90.00
_cell.angle_gamma   90.00
#
_symmetry.space_group_name_H-M   'P 1'
#
loop_
_entity.id
_entity.type
_entity.pdbx_description
1 polymer ?
#
loop_
_entity_poly.entity_id
_entity_poly.type
_entity_poly.pdbx_seq_one_letter_code
_entity_poly.pdbx_strand_id
1 'polypeptide(L)'
;YFTVLDNRDYRWANELTIKMVFLTLLYSETLYIMDSEPALQRKYADLVMQVKPQKRQFTLQDYLMEFKYVSLAEVKRSGEQVRKMGREELAALPAVATLLDDAHAKLVGYRDTLIATYGDILRLRCFSVVAVGYERLVWRAV
;
A
#
# COMPACT_ATOMS: atom_id res chain seq x y z
N TYR A 1 9.83 -12.89 0.30
CA TYR A 1 10.39 -12.15 1.44
C TYR A 1 9.83 -12.68 2.78
N PHE A 2 8.51 -12.83 2.90
CA PHE A 2 7.87 -13.26 4.16
C PHE A 2 8.08 -14.74 4.53
N THR A 3 8.51 -15.56 3.62
CA THR A 3 8.79 -16.99 3.90
C THR A 3 9.97 -17.22 4.85
N VAL A 4 10.74 -16.18 5.14
CA VAL A 4 11.90 -16.22 6.06
C VAL A 4 11.50 -15.88 7.50
N LEU A 5 10.29 -15.33 7.71
CA LEU A 5 9.80 -14.92 9.01
C LEU A 5 9.17 -16.09 9.77
N ASP A 6 9.45 -16.19 11.06
CA ASP A 6 8.89 -17.22 11.96
C ASP A 6 7.56 -16.75 12.60
N ASN A 7 6.77 -17.66 13.14
CA ASN A 7 5.52 -17.41 13.84
C ASN A 7 5.63 -16.39 14.99
N ARG A 8 6.81 -16.24 15.57
CA ARG A 8 7.08 -15.23 16.61
C ARG A 8 7.11 -13.81 16.05
N ASP A 9 7.59 -13.65 14.83
CA ASP A 9 7.69 -12.36 14.15
C ASP A 9 6.30 -11.81 13.80
N TYR A 10 5.34 -12.71 13.54
CA TYR A 10 3.96 -12.36 13.20
C TYR A 10 3.16 -11.77 14.38
N ARG A 11 3.60 -12.01 15.62
CA ARG A 11 2.87 -11.56 16.81
C ARG A 11 2.77 -10.03 16.92
N TRP A 12 3.74 -9.31 16.35
CA TRP A 12 3.84 -7.86 16.40
C TRP A 12 3.58 -7.18 15.05
N ALA A 13 3.11 -7.99 14.07
CA ALA A 13 2.78 -7.48 12.75
C ALA A 13 1.66 -6.46 12.81
N ASN A 14 1.86 -5.36 12.12
CA ASN A 14 0.88 -4.29 11.96
C ASN A 14 1.09 -3.56 10.63
N GLU A 15 0.31 -2.54 10.39
CA GLU A 15 0.37 -1.69 9.20
C GLU A 15 1.78 -1.10 8.97
N LEU A 16 2.43 -0.63 10.05
CA LEU A 16 3.79 -0.08 9.96
C LEU A 16 4.79 -1.11 9.45
N THR A 17 4.68 -2.36 9.90
CA THR A 17 5.58 -3.43 9.44
C THR A 17 5.46 -3.64 7.93
N ILE A 18 4.24 -3.67 7.40
CA ILE A 18 3.98 -3.80 5.97
C ILE A 18 4.55 -2.60 5.21
N LYS A 19 4.29 -1.38 5.68
CA LYS A 19 4.83 -0.15 5.09
C LYS A 19 6.35 -0.18 5.02
N MET A 20 7.03 -0.58 6.11
CA MET A 20 8.49 -0.66 6.15
C MET A 20 9.06 -1.68 5.15
N VAL A 21 8.39 -2.81 4.95
CA VAL A 21 8.79 -3.78 3.93
C VAL A 21 8.66 -3.19 2.53
N PHE A 22 7.55 -2.52 2.23
CA PHE A 22 7.38 -1.85 0.93
C PHE A 22 8.41 -0.77 0.70
N LEU A 23 8.68 0.09 1.69
CA LEU A 23 9.74 1.10 1.62
C LEU A 23 11.08 0.46 1.29
N THR A 24 11.44 -0.63 1.97
CA THR A 24 12.72 -1.32 1.75
C THR A 24 12.81 -1.93 0.35
N LEU A 25 11.73 -2.58 -0.13
CA LEU A 25 11.73 -3.26 -1.42
C LEU A 25 11.64 -2.31 -2.61
N LEU A 26 10.92 -1.20 -2.46
CA LEU A 26 10.67 -0.24 -3.54
C LEU A 26 11.66 0.92 -3.52
N TYR A 27 12.54 1.00 -2.51
CA TYR A 27 13.49 2.09 -2.40
C TYR A 27 14.36 2.22 -3.64
N SER A 28 14.27 3.34 -4.29
CA SER A 28 15.07 3.67 -5.48
C SER A 28 15.46 5.13 -5.47
N GLU A 29 16.60 5.42 -4.86
CA GLU A 29 17.16 6.77 -4.80
C GLU A 29 17.49 7.35 -6.18
N THR A 30 17.69 6.49 -7.18
CA THR A 30 18.03 6.93 -8.54
C THR A 30 16.81 7.46 -9.31
N LEU A 31 15.64 6.87 -9.12
CA LEU A 31 14.45 7.13 -9.94
C LEU A 31 13.41 8.00 -9.24
N TYR A 32 13.24 7.81 -7.94
CA TYR A 32 12.14 8.39 -7.17
C TYR A 32 12.60 9.28 -6.02
N ILE A 33 11.79 10.29 -5.75
CA ILE A 33 11.69 10.94 -4.44
C ILE A 33 10.64 10.13 -3.69
N MET A 34 11.04 9.52 -2.59
CA MET A 34 10.14 8.72 -1.75
C MET A 34 9.82 9.50 -0.47
N ASP A 35 8.55 9.63 -0.19
CA ASP A 35 8.08 10.28 1.03
C ASP A 35 7.12 9.34 1.75
N SER A 36 7.45 9.06 3.00
CA SER A 36 6.62 8.28 3.91
C SER A 36 5.89 9.26 4.81
N GLU A 37 4.56 9.20 4.78
CA GLU A 37 3.69 10.11 5.52
C GLU A 37 3.83 11.59 5.11
N PRO A 38 3.84 11.92 3.81
CA PRO A 38 3.88 13.31 3.40
C PRO A 38 2.67 14.07 3.96
N ALA A 39 2.94 15.22 4.56
CA ALA A 39 1.90 16.09 5.10
C ALA A 39 1.14 16.78 3.95
N LEU A 40 0.02 16.20 3.53
CA LEU A 40 -0.87 16.75 2.52
C LEU A 40 -2.04 17.45 3.20
N GLN A 41 -1.90 18.77 3.47
CA GLN A 41 -2.94 19.59 4.12
C GLN A 41 -3.50 18.98 5.44
N ARG A 42 -2.62 18.55 6.36
CA ARG A 42 -2.94 17.86 7.62
C ARG A 42 -3.48 16.43 7.48
N LYS A 43 -3.35 15.83 6.33
CA LYS A 43 -3.59 14.40 6.09
C LYS A 43 -2.27 13.75 5.70
N TYR A 44 -2.15 12.46 5.96
CA TYR A 44 -0.92 11.70 5.70
C TYR A 44 -1.24 10.49 4.85
N ALA A 45 -0.65 10.40 3.66
CA ALA A 45 -0.61 9.15 2.90
C ALA A 45 0.52 8.27 3.44
N ASP A 46 0.40 6.96 3.32
CA ASP A 46 1.43 6.07 3.84
C ASP A 46 2.72 6.10 3.02
N LEU A 47 2.61 6.18 1.69
CA LEU A 47 3.76 6.23 0.80
C LEU A 47 3.43 6.98 -0.48
N VAL A 48 4.26 7.96 -0.81
CA VAL A 48 4.29 8.63 -2.11
C VAL A 48 5.65 8.38 -2.76
N MET A 49 5.65 8.00 -4.03
CA MET A 49 6.84 7.86 -4.85
C MET A 49 6.69 8.77 -6.07
N GLN A 50 7.44 9.84 -6.10
CA GLN A 50 7.43 10.81 -7.21
C GLN A 50 8.66 10.61 -8.09
N VAL A 51 8.47 10.50 -9.40
CA VAL A 51 9.56 10.44 -10.35
C VAL A 51 10.41 11.71 -10.26
N LYS A 52 11.71 11.57 -10.10
CA LYS A 52 12.63 12.71 -10.04
C LYS A 52 12.52 13.57 -11.32
N PRO A 53 12.59 14.90 -11.22
CA PRO A 53 12.49 15.79 -12.38
C PRO A 53 13.39 15.40 -13.56
N GLN A 54 14.63 15.01 -13.27
CA GLN A 54 15.61 14.60 -14.28
C GLN A 54 15.27 13.26 -14.97
N LYS A 55 14.29 12.51 -14.41
CA LYS A 55 13.84 11.21 -14.93
C LYS A 55 12.48 11.27 -15.61
N ARG A 56 11.83 12.45 -15.63
CA ARG A 56 10.52 12.67 -16.26
C ARG A 56 10.49 12.42 -17.75
N GLN A 57 11.64 12.46 -18.42
CA GLN A 57 11.79 12.08 -19.83
C GLN A 57 11.46 10.59 -20.10
N PHE A 58 11.55 9.74 -19.10
CA PHE A 58 11.15 8.33 -19.19
C PHE A 58 9.67 8.15 -18.88
N THR A 59 9.07 7.07 -19.41
CA THR A 59 7.65 6.73 -19.16
C THR A 59 7.44 6.06 -17.80
N LEU A 60 8.00 6.68 -16.74
CA LEU A 60 7.83 6.22 -15.36
C LEU A 60 6.53 6.77 -14.78
N GLN A 61 5.91 5.99 -13.89
CA GLN A 61 4.70 6.38 -13.15
C GLN A 61 5.08 6.90 -11.77
N ASP A 62 4.29 7.83 -11.27
CA ASP A 62 4.27 8.21 -9.86
C ASP A 62 3.31 7.27 -9.12
N TYR A 63 3.58 7.00 -7.86
CA TYR A 63 2.76 6.08 -7.06
C TYR A 63 2.31 6.73 -5.77
N LEU A 64 1.06 6.45 -5.41
CA LEU A 64 0.47 6.78 -4.12
C LEU A 64 -0.13 5.51 -3.54
N MET A 65 0.26 5.14 -2.32
CA MET A 65 -0.18 3.92 -1.67
C MET A 65 -0.67 4.19 -0.27
N GLU A 66 -1.76 3.54 0.09
CA GLU A 66 -2.28 3.45 1.45
C GLU A 66 -2.26 1.98 1.87
N PHE A 67 -1.63 1.68 2.99
CA PHE A 67 -1.49 0.33 3.53
C PHE A 67 -2.49 0.09 4.64
N LYS A 68 -2.98 -1.14 4.73
CA LYS A 68 -3.77 -1.66 5.83
C LYS A 68 -3.31 -3.06 6.18
N TYR A 69 -3.53 -3.44 7.41
CA TYR A 69 -3.21 -4.77 7.91
C TYR A 69 -4.44 -5.38 8.57
N VAL A 70 -4.68 -6.65 8.30
CA VAL A 70 -5.68 -7.47 8.99
C VAL A 70 -5.06 -8.78 9.41
N SER A 71 -5.27 -9.16 10.65
CA SER A 71 -4.76 -10.42 11.19
C SER A 71 -5.55 -11.63 10.68
N LEU A 72 -4.93 -12.81 10.72
CA LEU A 72 -5.61 -14.05 10.39
C LEU A 72 -6.81 -14.34 11.30
N ALA A 73 -6.75 -13.91 12.56
CA ALA A 73 -7.84 -14.03 13.51
C ALA A 73 -9.07 -13.20 13.12
N GLU A 74 -8.87 -11.96 12.66
CA GLU A 74 -9.96 -11.09 12.22
C GLU A 74 -10.65 -11.60 10.96
N VAL A 75 -9.90 -12.17 10.02
CA VAL A 75 -10.50 -12.80 8.83
C VAL A 75 -11.03 -14.20 9.11
N LYS A 76 -10.84 -14.74 10.31
CA LYS A 76 -11.28 -16.08 10.74
C LYS A 76 -10.82 -17.19 9.78
N ARG A 77 -9.57 -17.12 9.36
CA ARG A 77 -8.94 -18.10 8.46
C ARG A 77 -7.55 -18.46 8.96
N SER A 78 -7.13 -19.70 8.68
CA SER A 78 -5.74 -20.09 8.88
C SER A 78 -4.84 -19.55 7.79
N GLY A 79 -3.53 -19.45 8.05
CA GLY A 79 -2.56 -19.02 7.03
C GLY A 79 -2.59 -19.91 5.78
N GLU A 80 -2.78 -21.24 5.97
CA GLU A 80 -2.89 -22.18 4.84
C GLU A 80 -4.13 -21.90 3.98
N GLN A 81 -5.28 -21.60 4.60
CA GLN A 81 -6.49 -21.23 3.87
C GLN A 81 -6.28 -19.95 3.08
N VAL A 82 -5.71 -18.91 3.71
CA VAL A 82 -5.42 -17.62 3.07
C VAL A 82 -4.46 -17.78 1.89
N ARG A 83 -3.42 -18.62 2.01
CA ARG A 83 -2.49 -18.90 0.90
C ARG A 83 -3.17 -19.52 -0.33
N LYS A 84 -4.20 -20.35 -0.12
CA LYS A 84 -4.94 -21.04 -1.20
C LYS A 84 -6.01 -20.18 -1.85
N MET A 85 -6.47 -19.12 -1.18
CA MET A 85 -7.52 -18.25 -1.69
C MET A 85 -7.01 -17.35 -2.83
N GLY A 86 -7.83 -17.11 -3.82
CA GLY A 86 -7.59 -16.13 -4.88
C GLY A 86 -7.68 -14.70 -4.35
N ARG A 87 -7.08 -13.75 -5.09
CA ARG A 87 -7.10 -12.32 -4.70
C ARG A 87 -8.53 -11.79 -4.55
N GLU A 88 -9.42 -12.16 -5.47
CA GLU A 88 -10.82 -11.72 -5.47
C GLU A 88 -11.60 -12.29 -4.29
N GLU A 89 -11.37 -13.56 -3.96
CA GLU A 89 -11.97 -14.19 -2.77
C GLU A 89 -11.52 -13.51 -1.48
N LEU A 90 -10.23 -13.19 -1.39
CA LEU A 90 -9.68 -12.45 -0.24
C LEU A 90 -10.26 -11.04 -0.15
N ALA A 91 -10.38 -10.33 -1.29
CA ALA A 91 -10.97 -9.00 -1.35
C ALA A 91 -12.46 -8.98 -0.93
N ALA A 92 -13.17 -10.09 -1.14
CA ALA A 92 -14.57 -10.25 -0.74
C ALA A 92 -14.77 -10.58 0.75
N LEU A 93 -13.72 -10.91 1.49
CA LEU A 93 -13.84 -11.09 2.94
C LEU A 93 -14.25 -9.77 3.61
N PRO A 94 -15.28 -9.76 4.48
CA PRO A 94 -15.83 -8.51 5.03
C PRO A 94 -14.77 -7.60 5.66
N ALA A 95 -13.87 -8.15 6.47
CA ALA A 95 -12.80 -7.39 7.11
C ALA A 95 -11.82 -6.79 6.08
N VAL A 96 -11.51 -7.49 4.99
CA VAL A 96 -10.62 -7.01 3.93
C VAL A 96 -11.32 -5.96 3.08
N ALA A 97 -12.57 -6.19 2.70
CA ALA A 97 -13.38 -5.26 1.91
C ALA A 97 -13.50 -3.90 2.61
N THR A 98 -13.84 -3.89 3.90
CA THR A 98 -13.93 -2.66 4.70
C THR A 98 -12.61 -1.89 4.69
N LEU A 99 -11.48 -2.56 4.89
CA LEU A 99 -10.17 -1.91 4.89
C LEU A 99 -9.76 -1.39 3.52
N LEU A 100 -10.12 -2.10 2.44
CA LEU A 100 -9.91 -1.61 1.07
C LEU A 100 -10.74 -0.35 0.79
N ASP A 101 -11.98 -0.30 1.25
CA ASP A 101 -12.86 0.86 1.08
C ASP A 101 -12.38 2.07 1.90
N ASP A 102 -11.93 1.85 3.13
CA ASP A 102 -11.34 2.90 3.98
C ASP A 102 -10.07 3.48 3.35
N ALA A 103 -9.17 2.61 2.86
CA ALA A 103 -7.96 3.02 2.17
C ALA A 103 -8.28 3.77 0.86
N HIS A 104 -9.27 3.31 0.10
CA HIS A 104 -9.73 3.97 -1.12
C HIS A 104 -10.24 5.39 -0.85
N ALA A 105 -11.09 5.56 0.15
CA ALA A 105 -11.65 6.86 0.51
C ALA A 105 -10.57 7.88 0.88
N LYS A 106 -9.52 7.46 1.61
CA LYS A 106 -8.35 8.30 1.91
C LYS A 106 -7.57 8.66 0.65
N LEU A 107 -7.28 7.66 -0.21
CA LEU A 107 -6.47 7.85 -1.42
C LEU A 107 -7.09 8.85 -2.39
N VAL A 108 -8.42 8.86 -2.55
CA VAL A 108 -9.11 9.85 -3.38
C VAL A 108 -8.77 11.27 -2.94
N GLY A 109 -8.87 11.56 -1.64
CA GLY A 109 -8.54 12.89 -1.11
C GLY A 109 -7.07 13.27 -1.26
N TYR A 110 -6.15 12.32 -1.12
CA TYR A 110 -4.71 12.56 -1.32
C TYR A 110 -4.37 12.77 -2.79
N ARG A 111 -4.92 11.95 -3.67
CA ARG A 111 -4.76 12.07 -5.11
C ARG A 111 -5.17 13.47 -5.59
N ASP A 112 -6.34 13.92 -5.18
CA ASP A 112 -6.87 15.21 -5.59
C ASP A 112 -5.98 16.36 -5.08
N THR A 113 -5.43 16.26 -3.87
CA THR A 113 -4.47 17.22 -3.33
C THR A 113 -3.16 17.23 -4.12
N LEU A 114 -2.63 16.07 -4.49
CA LEU A 114 -1.41 15.97 -5.29
C LEU A 114 -1.62 16.53 -6.69
N ILE A 115 -2.73 16.20 -7.34
CA ILE A 115 -3.07 16.72 -8.67
C ILE A 115 -3.24 18.25 -8.63
N ALA A 116 -3.91 18.78 -7.60
CA ALA A 116 -4.04 20.22 -7.43
C ALA A 116 -2.70 20.95 -7.23
N THR A 117 -1.72 20.27 -6.59
CA THR A 117 -0.39 20.85 -6.31
C THR A 117 0.55 20.77 -7.51
N TYR A 118 0.58 19.64 -8.21
CA TYR A 118 1.58 19.34 -9.24
C TYR A 118 1.03 19.29 -10.67
N GLY A 119 -0.31 19.26 -10.83
CA GLY A 119 -0.97 19.28 -12.13
C GLY A 119 -0.61 18.09 -13.02
N ASP A 120 -0.54 18.35 -14.31
CA ASP A 120 -0.31 17.34 -15.36
C ASP A 120 1.11 16.74 -15.38
N ILE A 121 2.01 17.22 -14.51
CA ILE A 121 3.36 16.66 -14.39
C ILE A 121 3.31 15.24 -13.82
N LEU A 122 2.29 14.93 -13.00
CA LEU A 122 2.15 13.62 -12.37
C LEU A 122 1.51 12.60 -13.32
N ARG A 123 2.13 11.43 -13.41
CA ARG A 123 1.57 10.23 -14.02
C ARG A 123 1.14 9.27 -12.92
N LEU A 124 0.20 9.70 -12.10
CA LEU A 124 -0.12 9.10 -10.81
C LEU A 124 -0.91 7.80 -10.94
N ARG A 125 -0.45 6.77 -10.23
CA ARG A 125 -1.16 5.52 -9.96
C ARG A 125 -1.39 5.38 -8.46
N CYS A 126 -2.63 5.12 -8.07
CA CYS A 126 -2.99 5.00 -6.67
C CYS A 126 -3.42 3.57 -6.34
N PHE A 127 -2.97 3.04 -5.21
CA PHE A 127 -3.28 1.68 -4.77
C PHE A 127 -3.63 1.63 -3.29
N SER A 128 -4.81 1.09 -2.98
CA SER A 128 -5.13 0.57 -1.65
C SER A 128 -4.49 -0.81 -1.50
N VAL A 129 -3.75 -1.07 -0.45
CA VAL A 129 -3.06 -2.33 -0.21
C VAL A 129 -3.43 -2.86 1.17
N VAL A 130 -4.00 -4.07 1.24
CA VAL A 130 -4.31 -4.75 2.49
C VAL A 130 -3.47 -6.01 2.61
N ALA A 131 -2.70 -6.11 3.67
CA ALA A 131 -1.99 -7.33 4.03
C ALA A 131 -2.88 -8.20 4.92
N VAL A 132 -3.09 -9.45 4.52
CA VAL A 132 -3.81 -10.46 5.28
C VAL A 132 -2.79 -11.34 6.01
N GLY A 133 -2.52 -11.00 7.27
CA GLY A 133 -1.34 -11.50 7.96
C GLY A 133 -0.08 -11.16 7.16
N TYR A 134 0.87 -12.09 7.11
CA TYR A 134 2.00 -12.07 6.17
C TYR A 134 1.84 -13.06 5.01
N GLU A 135 0.63 -13.62 4.86
CA GLU A 135 0.39 -14.69 3.89
C GLU A 135 0.08 -14.17 2.50
N ARG A 136 -0.70 -13.09 2.41
CA ARG A 136 -1.16 -12.55 1.14
C ARG A 136 -1.33 -11.03 1.18
N LEU A 137 -1.17 -10.44 0.01
CA LEU A 137 -1.52 -9.04 -0.26
C LEU A 137 -2.73 -8.98 -1.18
N VAL A 138 -3.64 -8.08 -0.85
CA VAL A 138 -4.78 -7.72 -1.70
C VAL A 138 -4.68 -6.24 -2.01
N TRP A 139 -4.89 -5.86 -3.25
CA TRP A 139 -4.81 -4.46 -3.66
C TRP A 139 -5.91 -4.10 -4.64
N ARG A 140 -6.26 -2.82 -4.65
CA ARG A 140 -7.21 -2.22 -5.58
C ARG A 140 -6.60 -0.92 -6.13
N ALA A 141 -6.69 -0.73 -7.46
CA ALA A 141 -6.37 0.55 -8.08
C ALA A 141 -7.50 1.56 -7.82
N VAL A 142 -7.15 2.83 -7.67
CA VAL A 142 -8.07 3.95 -7.39
C VAL A 142 -8.10 4.92 -8.56
#